data_61b16ad376a8e09c472a978599775efa
#
_entry.id   61b16ad376a8e09c472a978599775efa
#
_cell.length_a   1.000
_cell.length_b   1.000
_cell.length_c   1.000
_cell.angle_alpha   90.00
_cell.angle_beta   90.00
_cell.angle_gamma   90.00
#
_symmetry.space_group_name_H-M   'P 1'
#
loop_
_entity.id
_entity.type
_entity.pdbx_description
1 polymer ?
#
loop_
_entity_poly.entity_id
_entity_poly.type
_entity_poly.pdbx_seq_one_letter_code
_entity_poly.pdbx_strand_id
1 'polypeptide(L)'
;PEQNKALKELTKHDNGILHAATAFGKTVVCSAVIAEKKVNTLILLESSALIEQWKDALNKFLIIDEELPQYKTKTGRLRTRKSLIGTLQGVHDSMTGIVDIAMVGSLCKKGEFHNLLNDYGLVIIDECHHSASETIANVLKEVKARYVYGVTATPKRGDGLEKINYMLIGCLLYTSPSPR
;
A
#
# COMPACT_ATOMS: atom_id res chain seq x y z
N PRO A 1 -10.42 -6.16 19.55
CA PRO A 1 -11.51 -5.17 19.60
C PRO A 1 -11.15 -3.85 18.90
N GLU A 2 -9.97 -3.26 19.18
CA GLU A 2 -9.57 -1.95 18.62
C GLU A 2 -9.26 -2.03 17.11
N GLN A 3 -8.63 -3.09 16.64
CA GLN A 3 -8.40 -3.32 15.21
C GLN A 3 -9.70 -3.39 14.40
N ASN A 4 -10.75 -4.02 14.98
CA ASN A 4 -12.07 -4.06 14.33
C ASN A 4 -12.74 -2.69 14.26
N LYS A 5 -12.53 -1.83 15.26
CA LYS A 5 -13.01 -0.44 15.22
C LYS A 5 -12.27 0.35 14.13
N ALA A 6 -10.95 0.21 14.06
CA ALA A 6 -10.14 0.83 13.04
C ALA A 6 -10.56 0.38 11.62
N LEU A 7 -10.76 -0.93 11.41
CA LEU A 7 -11.25 -1.47 10.14
C LEU A 7 -12.59 -0.85 9.74
N LYS A 8 -13.58 -0.89 10.65
CA LYS A 8 -14.91 -0.34 10.40
C LYS A 8 -14.87 1.15 10.07
N GLU A 9 -13.99 1.90 10.71
CA GLU A 9 -13.86 3.33 10.45
C GLU A 9 -13.21 3.59 9.09
N LEU A 10 -12.13 2.90 8.77
CA LEU A 10 -11.48 3.02 7.45
C LEU A 10 -12.43 2.65 6.31
N THR A 11 -13.16 1.55 6.42
CA THR A 11 -13.98 1.04 5.32
C THR A 11 -15.24 1.84 5.03
N LYS A 12 -15.66 2.73 5.95
CA LYS A 12 -16.74 3.71 5.70
C LYS A 12 -16.35 4.81 4.71
N HIS A 13 -15.06 5.05 4.52
CA HIS A 13 -14.53 6.12 3.68
C HIS A 13 -13.73 5.55 2.51
N ASP A 14 -13.63 6.30 1.42
CA ASP A 14 -12.82 5.90 0.27
C ASP A 14 -11.34 6.26 0.46
N ASN A 15 -11.03 7.21 1.33
CA ASN A 15 -9.67 7.62 1.63
C ASN A 15 -9.51 8.08 3.09
N GLY A 16 -8.28 8.05 3.59
CA GLY A 16 -7.95 8.54 4.92
C GLY A 16 -6.74 7.90 5.57
N ILE A 17 -6.44 8.32 6.78
CA ILE A 17 -5.22 7.94 7.50
C ILE A 17 -5.57 7.19 8.79
N LEU A 18 -4.91 6.05 9.00
CA LEU A 18 -4.87 5.30 10.24
C LEU A 18 -3.61 5.68 11.02
N HIS A 19 -3.80 6.34 12.15
CA HIS A 19 -2.73 6.52 13.14
C HIS A 19 -2.79 5.41 14.19
N ALA A 20 -1.75 4.62 14.30
CA ALA A 20 -1.68 3.56 15.28
C ALA A 20 -0.23 3.24 15.65
N ALA A 21 0.01 2.99 16.93
CA ALA A 21 1.31 2.60 17.45
C ALA A 21 1.90 1.38 16.70
N THR A 22 3.22 1.22 16.73
CA THR A 22 3.91 0.16 15.97
C THR A 22 3.37 -1.24 16.31
N ALA A 23 3.08 -1.51 17.59
CA ALA A 23 2.56 -2.80 18.05
C ALA A 23 1.04 -3.00 17.84
N PHE A 24 0.32 -2.02 17.28
CA PHE A 24 -1.13 -2.11 17.07
C PHE A 24 -1.54 -3.19 16.06
N GLY A 25 -0.64 -3.58 15.17
CA GLY A 25 -0.93 -4.51 14.08
C GLY A 25 -1.53 -3.81 12.85
N LYS A 26 -0.97 -2.66 12.45
CA LYS A 26 -1.37 -1.90 11.24
C LYS A 26 -1.50 -2.80 10.02
N THR A 27 -0.52 -3.67 9.79
CA THR A 27 -0.50 -4.60 8.65
C THR A 27 -1.68 -5.58 8.66
N VAL A 28 -2.12 -6.03 9.86
CA VAL A 28 -3.30 -6.90 10.00
C VAL A 28 -4.58 -6.14 9.62
N VAL A 29 -4.72 -4.89 10.08
CA VAL A 29 -5.87 -4.04 9.72
C VAL A 29 -5.88 -3.79 8.21
N CYS A 30 -4.72 -3.49 7.60
CA CYS A 30 -4.61 -3.30 6.16
C CYS A 30 -4.97 -4.57 5.38
N SER A 31 -4.51 -5.74 5.82
CA SER A 31 -4.91 -7.02 5.21
C SER A 31 -6.43 -7.22 5.26
N ALA A 32 -7.06 -6.87 6.37
CA ALA A 32 -8.53 -6.93 6.48
C ALA A 32 -9.22 -5.92 5.56
N VAL A 33 -8.68 -4.70 5.39
CA VAL A 33 -9.19 -3.71 4.41
C VAL A 33 -9.12 -4.26 2.98
N ILE A 34 -7.99 -4.89 2.60
CA ILE A 34 -7.82 -5.52 1.28
C ILE A 34 -8.88 -6.60 1.07
N ALA A 35 -9.08 -7.48 2.06
CA ALA A 35 -10.06 -8.55 2.01
C ALA A 35 -11.51 -8.03 1.90
N GLU A 36 -11.81 -6.88 2.50
CA GLU A 36 -13.14 -6.27 2.46
C GLU A 36 -13.41 -5.52 1.15
N LYS A 37 -12.44 -4.75 0.65
CA LYS A 37 -12.59 -3.98 -0.59
C LYS A 37 -12.56 -4.86 -1.85
N LYS A 38 -11.86 -5.98 -1.84
CA LYS A 38 -11.78 -6.98 -2.94
C LYS A 38 -11.43 -6.37 -4.29
N VAL A 39 -10.44 -5.51 -4.31
CA VAL A 39 -9.92 -4.88 -5.52
C VAL A 39 -8.41 -5.03 -5.58
N ASN A 40 -7.83 -4.95 -6.76
CA ASN A 40 -6.39 -4.97 -6.95
C ASN A 40 -5.73 -3.90 -6.08
N THR A 41 -4.69 -4.28 -5.36
CA THR A 41 -4.10 -3.46 -4.29
C THR A 41 -2.62 -3.23 -4.51
N LEU A 42 -2.20 -1.97 -4.37
CA LEU A 42 -0.80 -1.56 -4.35
C LEU A 42 -0.42 -1.05 -2.95
N ILE A 43 0.63 -1.62 -2.38
CA ILE A 43 1.21 -1.19 -1.10
C ILE A 43 2.50 -0.46 -1.39
N LEU A 44 2.57 0.80 -0.98
CA LEU A 44 3.72 1.68 -1.18
C LEU A 44 4.59 1.72 0.06
N LEU A 45 5.87 1.42 -0.10
CA LEU A 45 6.89 1.45 0.94
C LEU A 45 8.04 2.38 0.57
N GLU A 46 8.61 3.04 1.56
CA GLU A 46 9.86 3.80 1.42
C GLU A 46 11.10 3.01 1.89
N SER A 47 10.90 1.98 2.72
CA SER A 47 11.98 1.13 3.23
C SER A 47 11.85 -0.30 2.74
N SER A 48 12.90 -0.81 2.11
CA SER A 48 12.98 -2.20 1.65
C SER A 48 12.94 -3.22 2.79
N ALA A 49 13.34 -2.83 3.99
CA ALA A 49 13.30 -3.70 5.17
C ALA A 49 11.88 -4.16 5.53
N LEU A 50 10.85 -3.43 5.09
CA LEU A 50 9.45 -3.76 5.36
C LEU A 50 8.82 -4.72 4.33
N ILE A 51 9.47 -4.96 3.19
CA ILE A 51 8.90 -5.79 2.10
C ILE A 51 8.57 -7.20 2.59
N GLU A 52 9.53 -7.88 3.22
CA GLU A 52 9.31 -9.25 3.69
C GLU A 52 8.27 -9.30 4.83
N GLN A 53 8.28 -8.33 5.74
CA GLN A 53 7.27 -8.23 6.80
C GLN A 53 5.85 -8.09 6.22
N TRP A 54 5.67 -7.24 5.20
CA TRP A 54 4.39 -7.08 4.52
C TRP A 54 3.99 -8.35 3.78
N LYS A 55 4.92 -8.96 3.06
CA LYS A 55 4.69 -10.20 2.32
C LYS A 55 4.28 -11.35 3.24
N ASP A 56 4.96 -11.53 4.37
CA ASP A 56 4.61 -12.55 5.36
C ASP A 56 3.23 -12.32 5.95
N ALA A 57 2.89 -11.07 6.28
CA ALA A 57 1.60 -10.72 6.81
C ALA A 57 0.48 -10.96 5.79
N LEU A 58 0.66 -10.56 4.54
CA LEU A 58 -0.32 -10.79 3.48
C LEU A 58 -0.53 -12.29 3.23
N ASN A 59 0.54 -13.08 3.15
CA ASN A 59 0.44 -14.54 2.99
C ASN A 59 -0.26 -15.21 4.18
N LYS A 60 -0.11 -14.66 5.39
CA LYS A 60 -0.73 -15.19 6.60
C LYS A 60 -2.22 -14.85 6.73
N PHE A 61 -2.61 -13.64 6.31
CA PHE A 61 -3.94 -13.08 6.60
C PHE A 61 -4.85 -12.97 5.39
N LEU A 62 -4.34 -13.13 4.16
CA LEU A 62 -5.15 -13.08 2.94
C LEU A 62 -5.25 -14.46 2.29
N ILE A 63 -6.46 -14.77 1.88
CA ILE A 63 -6.74 -15.84 0.91
C ILE A 63 -7.22 -15.13 -0.36
N ILE A 64 -6.43 -15.23 -1.43
CA ILE A 64 -6.72 -14.60 -2.72
C ILE A 64 -7.20 -15.72 -3.65
N ASP A 65 -8.46 -15.64 -4.05
CA ASP A 65 -9.09 -16.61 -4.96
C ASP A 65 -8.97 -16.13 -6.41
N GLU A 66 -7.74 -16.15 -6.93
CA GLU A 66 -7.39 -15.71 -8.28
C GLU A 66 -6.41 -16.70 -8.91
N GLU A 67 -6.39 -16.76 -10.23
CA GLU A 67 -5.39 -17.55 -10.96
C GLU A 67 -4.03 -16.84 -10.97
N LEU A 68 -2.97 -17.65 -10.96
CA LEU A 68 -1.60 -17.10 -11.06
C LEU A 68 -1.40 -16.41 -12.41
N PRO A 69 -1.06 -15.12 -12.43
CA PRO A 69 -0.96 -14.35 -13.67
C PRO A 69 0.22 -14.81 -14.52
N GLN A 70 0.01 -14.77 -15.84
CA GLN A 70 1.06 -15.04 -16.81
C GLN A 70 1.76 -13.76 -17.23
N TYR A 71 3.03 -13.86 -17.53
CA TYR A 71 3.84 -12.74 -18.03
C TYR A 71 4.80 -13.17 -19.14
N LYS A 72 5.12 -12.26 -20.04
CA LYS A 72 6.14 -12.50 -21.08
C LYS A 72 7.53 -12.11 -20.58
N THR A 73 8.48 -13.00 -20.70
CA THR A 73 9.89 -12.69 -20.44
C THR A 73 10.43 -11.73 -21.49
N LYS A 74 11.61 -11.15 -21.24
CA LYS A 74 12.32 -10.31 -22.25
C LYS A 74 12.58 -11.05 -23.57
N THR A 75 12.65 -12.37 -23.55
CA THR A 75 12.81 -13.25 -24.73
C THR A 75 11.49 -13.66 -25.37
N GLY A 76 10.36 -13.07 -24.94
CA GLY A 76 9.02 -13.36 -25.46
C GLY A 76 8.37 -14.66 -24.93
N ARG A 77 9.08 -15.45 -24.10
CA ARG A 77 8.55 -16.69 -23.55
C ARG A 77 7.50 -16.40 -22.48
N LEU A 78 6.33 -17.06 -22.58
CA LEU A 78 5.27 -17.00 -21.58
C LEU A 78 5.67 -17.79 -20.32
N ARG A 79 5.49 -17.21 -19.15
CA ARG A 79 5.70 -17.83 -17.85
C ARG A 79 4.59 -17.45 -16.89
N THR A 80 4.31 -18.32 -15.92
CA THR A 80 3.34 -18.06 -14.83
C THR A 80 4.08 -17.53 -13.61
N ARG A 81 3.52 -16.53 -12.94
CA ARG A 81 4.01 -16.03 -11.64
C ARG A 81 3.93 -17.14 -10.59
N LYS A 82 4.81 -17.09 -9.60
CA LYS A 82 4.84 -18.09 -8.51
C LYS A 82 3.97 -17.72 -7.31
N SER A 83 3.47 -16.51 -7.27
CA SER A 83 2.69 -15.95 -6.17
C SER A 83 1.69 -14.94 -6.73
N LEU A 84 0.56 -14.78 -6.04
CA LEU A 84 -0.43 -13.72 -6.27
C LEU A 84 -0.02 -12.39 -5.62
N ILE A 85 0.94 -12.44 -4.69
CA ILE A 85 1.56 -11.27 -4.07
C ILE A 85 2.89 -11.02 -4.75
N GLY A 86 2.98 -9.90 -5.46
CA GLY A 86 4.18 -9.46 -6.16
C GLY A 86 4.97 -8.40 -5.40
N THR A 87 6.19 -8.16 -5.88
CA THR A 87 7.06 -7.11 -5.31
C THR A 87 7.79 -6.35 -6.40
N LEU A 88 8.05 -5.06 -6.14
CA LEU A 88 8.90 -4.22 -6.97
C LEU A 88 9.96 -3.52 -6.12
N GLN A 89 11.22 -3.89 -6.35
CA GLN A 89 12.37 -3.28 -5.68
C GLN A 89 13.53 -3.10 -6.66
N GLY A 90 13.85 -1.87 -6.98
CA GLY A 90 14.91 -1.56 -7.95
C GLY A 90 14.66 -2.20 -9.31
N VAL A 91 15.50 -3.16 -9.69
CA VAL A 91 15.38 -3.91 -10.94
C VAL A 91 14.59 -5.21 -10.83
N HIS A 92 14.30 -5.63 -9.61
CA HIS A 92 13.53 -6.85 -9.33
C HIS A 92 12.05 -6.54 -9.40
N ASP A 93 11.40 -7.05 -10.42
CA ASP A 93 9.98 -6.87 -10.72
C ASP A 93 9.28 -8.23 -10.79
N SER A 94 8.47 -8.50 -9.79
CA SER A 94 7.57 -9.65 -9.75
C SER A 94 6.10 -9.25 -9.62
N MET A 95 5.77 -7.99 -9.92
CA MET A 95 4.40 -7.46 -9.81
C MET A 95 3.41 -8.32 -10.58
N THR A 96 2.24 -8.48 -9.99
CA THR A 96 1.17 -9.36 -10.48
C THR A 96 -0.03 -8.57 -11.00
N GLY A 97 -0.22 -7.33 -10.56
CA GLY A 97 -1.43 -6.54 -10.79
C GLY A 97 -2.59 -6.91 -9.85
N ILE A 98 -2.39 -7.83 -8.90
CA ILE A 98 -3.42 -8.31 -7.96
C ILE A 98 -3.18 -7.69 -6.57
N VAL A 99 -2.14 -8.15 -5.87
CA VAL A 99 -1.69 -7.53 -4.62
C VAL A 99 -0.17 -7.37 -4.71
N ASP A 100 0.28 -6.14 -4.76
CA ASP A 100 1.69 -5.86 -4.99
C ASP A 100 2.27 -4.90 -3.95
N ILE A 101 3.51 -5.15 -3.57
CA ILE A 101 4.29 -4.35 -2.64
C ILE A 101 5.40 -3.67 -3.43
N ALA A 102 5.41 -2.35 -3.47
CA ALA A 102 6.37 -1.62 -4.27
C ALA A 102 7.13 -0.57 -3.47
N MET A 103 8.43 -0.52 -3.70
CA MET A 103 9.23 0.64 -3.32
C MET A 103 8.83 1.84 -4.17
N VAL A 104 8.46 2.94 -3.55
CA VAL A 104 7.98 4.16 -4.24
C VAL A 104 8.97 4.60 -5.33
N GLY A 105 10.26 4.66 -5.01
CA GLY A 105 11.31 5.04 -5.97
C GLY A 105 11.52 4.07 -7.14
N SER A 106 10.92 2.87 -7.09
CA SER A 106 11.02 1.89 -8.17
C SER A 106 9.88 1.99 -9.18
N LEU A 107 8.79 2.68 -8.83
CA LEU A 107 7.60 2.82 -9.67
C LEU A 107 7.76 3.84 -10.80
N CYS A 108 8.69 4.79 -10.63
CA CYS A 108 9.01 5.77 -11.66
C CYS A 108 10.49 5.66 -12.03
N LYS A 109 10.78 5.37 -13.28
CA LYS A 109 12.15 5.29 -13.82
C LYS A 109 12.28 6.22 -15.01
N LYS A 110 13.23 7.16 -14.94
CA LYS A 110 13.50 8.13 -16.03
C LYS A 110 12.26 8.90 -16.49
N GLY A 111 11.33 9.20 -15.57
CA GLY A 111 10.10 9.92 -15.87
C GLY A 111 8.95 9.03 -16.39
N GLU A 112 9.18 7.74 -16.56
CA GLU A 112 8.15 6.79 -16.97
C GLU A 112 7.64 6.00 -15.75
N PHE A 113 6.31 5.93 -15.59
CA PHE A 113 5.67 5.17 -14.52
C PHE A 113 5.47 3.71 -14.92
N HIS A 114 5.44 2.84 -13.92
CA HIS A 114 5.17 1.43 -14.13
C HIS A 114 3.77 1.24 -14.74
N ASN A 115 3.66 0.41 -15.78
CA ASN A 115 2.43 0.23 -16.58
C ASN A 115 1.24 -0.30 -15.77
N LEU A 116 1.47 -1.05 -14.68
CA LEU A 116 0.39 -1.58 -13.84
C LEU A 116 -0.24 -0.54 -12.89
N LEU A 117 0.27 0.69 -12.80
CA LEU A 117 -0.25 1.68 -11.85
C LEU A 117 -1.74 1.98 -12.02
N ASN A 118 -2.27 1.88 -13.23
CA ASN A 118 -3.68 2.14 -13.51
C ASN A 118 -4.62 0.96 -13.18
N ASP A 119 -4.06 -0.21 -12.85
CA ASP A 119 -4.84 -1.43 -12.61
C ASP A 119 -5.28 -1.58 -11.14
N TYR A 120 -4.74 -0.74 -10.24
CA TYR A 120 -5.06 -0.81 -8.82
C TYR A 120 -6.25 0.04 -8.44
N GLY A 121 -7.20 -0.58 -7.74
CA GLY A 121 -8.36 0.09 -7.15
C GLY A 121 -8.14 0.57 -5.73
N LEU A 122 -7.11 0.05 -5.04
CA LEU A 122 -6.71 0.39 -3.68
C LEU A 122 -5.21 0.66 -3.60
N VAL A 123 -4.84 1.76 -2.97
CA VAL A 123 -3.45 2.07 -2.59
C VAL A 123 -3.34 2.21 -1.08
N ILE A 124 -2.36 1.53 -0.50
CA ILE A 124 -1.98 1.66 0.91
C ILE A 124 -0.58 2.23 0.98
N ILE A 125 -0.38 3.28 1.78
CA ILE A 125 0.90 3.93 1.96
C ILE A 125 1.36 3.70 3.39
N ASP A 126 2.39 2.88 3.58
CA ASP A 126 2.97 2.66 4.91
C ASP A 126 3.92 3.79 5.29
N GLU A 127 3.92 4.13 6.57
CA GLU A 127 4.62 5.28 7.15
C GLU A 127 4.33 6.59 6.37
N CYS A 128 3.05 6.82 6.10
CA CYS A 128 2.56 7.92 5.26
C CYS A 128 2.94 9.32 5.77
N HIS A 129 3.52 9.44 6.97
CA HIS A 129 4.09 10.70 7.44
C HIS A 129 5.27 11.19 6.58
N HIS A 130 5.89 10.31 5.79
CA HIS A 130 6.88 10.65 4.78
C HIS A 130 6.27 11.00 3.41
N SER A 131 4.98 10.78 3.20
CA SER A 131 4.33 10.90 1.88
C SER A 131 4.24 12.33 1.32
N ALA A 132 4.68 13.34 2.06
CA ALA A 132 4.93 14.68 1.54
C ALA A 132 6.09 14.74 0.52
N SER A 133 6.76 13.60 0.25
CA SER A 133 7.76 13.53 -0.81
C SER A 133 7.12 13.72 -2.19
N GLU A 134 7.79 14.44 -3.06
CA GLU A 134 7.36 14.68 -4.44
C GLU A 134 7.12 13.36 -5.20
N THR A 135 7.92 12.36 -4.90
CA THR A 135 7.81 11.03 -5.55
C THR A 135 6.48 10.35 -5.25
N ILE A 136 6.05 10.34 -3.99
CA ILE A 136 4.74 9.75 -3.61
C ILE A 136 3.60 10.57 -4.22
N ALA A 137 3.68 11.90 -4.16
CA ALA A 137 2.67 12.76 -4.75
C ALA A 137 2.51 12.52 -6.26
N ASN A 138 3.60 12.31 -6.97
CA ASN A 138 3.57 12.00 -8.41
C ASN A 138 2.98 10.61 -8.68
N VAL A 139 3.35 9.59 -7.89
CA VAL A 139 2.76 8.24 -8.00
C VAL A 139 1.24 8.30 -7.75
N LEU A 140 0.79 9.02 -6.71
CA LEU A 140 -0.64 9.14 -6.39
C LEU A 140 -1.45 9.91 -7.44
N LYS A 141 -0.82 10.83 -8.19
CA LYS A 141 -1.48 11.50 -9.33
C LYS A 141 -1.68 10.56 -10.52
N GLU A 142 -0.76 9.63 -10.74
CA GLU A 142 -0.85 8.65 -11.83
C GLU A 142 -1.80 7.49 -11.52
N VAL A 143 -1.85 7.06 -10.26
CA VAL A 143 -2.75 5.99 -9.82
C VAL A 143 -4.18 6.47 -9.83
N LYS A 144 -5.06 5.77 -10.56
CA LYS A 144 -6.51 6.04 -10.60
C LYS A 144 -7.26 5.20 -9.57
N ALA A 145 -6.66 4.94 -8.42
CA ALA A 145 -7.27 4.15 -7.38
C ALA A 145 -8.46 4.89 -6.75
N ARG A 146 -9.55 4.15 -6.54
CA ARG A 146 -10.70 4.66 -5.81
C ARG A 146 -10.40 4.82 -4.32
N TYR A 147 -9.66 3.85 -3.76
CA TYR A 147 -9.37 3.80 -2.33
C TYR A 147 -7.91 4.14 -2.07
N VAL A 148 -7.66 5.09 -1.17
CA VAL A 148 -6.31 5.49 -0.77
C VAL A 148 -6.21 5.61 0.74
N TYR A 149 -5.45 4.72 1.38
CA TYR A 149 -5.25 4.75 2.82
C TYR A 149 -3.79 4.91 3.19
N GLY A 150 -3.53 5.82 4.11
CA GLY A 150 -2.24 5.97 4.75
C GLY A 150 -2.22 5.30 6.12
N VAL A 151 -1.11 4.69 6.49
CA VAL A 151 -0.89 4.19 7.85
C VAL A 151 0.39 4.77 8.43
N THR A 152 0.37 5.13 9.70
CA THR A 152 1.54 5.71 10.37
C THR A 152 1.50 5.50 11.87
N ALA A 153 2.67 5.42 12.49
CA ALA A 153 2.83 5.48 13.95
C ALA A 153 2.98 6.93 14.46
N THR A 154 3.35 7.87 13.60
CA THR A 154 3.63 9.27 13.93
C THR A 154 2.83 10.21 13.02
N PRO A 155 1.62 10.66 13.42
CA PRO A 155 0.75 11.47 12.55
C PRO A 155 1.23 12.91 12.40
N LYS A 156 2.01 13.41 13.37
CA LYS A 156 2.53 14.79 13.36
C LYS A 156 3.98 14.81 12.93
N ARG A 157 4.28 15.66 11.97
CA ARG A 157 5.65 16.00 11.57
C ARG A 157 6.04 17.29 12.29
N GLY A 158 7.31 17.38 12.71
CA GLY A 158 7.85 18.60 13.32
C GLY A 158 7.98 19.78 12.35
N ASP A 159 7.87 19.52 11.04
CA ASP A 159 7.99 20.51 9.96
C ASP A 159 6.63 21.05 9.45
N GLY A 160 5.50 20.60 10.01
CA GLY A 160 4.16 21.08 9.64
C GLY A 160 3.66 20.60 8.26
N LEU A 161 4.38 19.66 7.60
CA LEU A 161 4.01 19.13 6.29
C LEU A 161 2.90 18.06 6.35
N GLU A 162 2.37 17.77 7.53
CA GLU A 162 1.23 16.85 7.69
C GLU A 162 -0.02 17.28 6.88
N LYS A 163 -0.16 18.58 6.62
CA LYS A 163 -1.25 19.12 5.79
C LYS A 163 -1.19 18.59 4.36
N ILE A 164 0.01 18.37 3.82
CA ILE A 164 0.19 17.79 2.47
C ILE A 164 -0.28 16.34 2.45
N ASN A 165 0.00 15.58 3.51
CA ASN A 165 -0.49 14.21 3.63
C ASN A 165 -2.02 14.16 3.66
N TYR A 166 -2.67 15.07 4.39
CA TYR A 166 -4.12 15.18 4.41
C TYR A 166 -4.71 15.56 3.05
N MET A 167 -4.02 16.38 2.27
CA MET A 167 -4.44 16.74 0.91
C MET A 167 -4.31 15.58 -0.08
N LEU A 168 -3.27 14.75 0.08
CA LEU A 168 -2.98 13.65 -0.85
C LEU A 168 -3.75 12.37 -0.52
N ILE A 169 -3.94 12.07 0.76
CA ILE A 169 -4.45 10.78 1.22
C ILE A 169 -5.84 10.93 1.83
N GLY A 170 -6.13 12.08 2.47
CA GLY A 170 -7.37 12.31 3.21
C GLY A 170 -7.16 12.53 4.70
N CYS A 171 -8.24 12.74 5.43
CA CYS A 171 -8.21 13.06 6.85
C CYS A 171 -7.80 11.87 7.73
N LEU A 172 -7.40 12.17 8.95
CA LEU A 172 -7.18 11.18 10.00
C LEU A 172 -8.53 10.55 10.41
N LEU A 173 -8.72 9.27 10.14
CA LEU A 173 -9.97 8.56 10.40
C LEU A 173 -9.97 7.84 11.74
N TYR A 174 -8.82 7.34 12.18
CA TYR A 174 -8.70 6.59 13.42
C TYR A 174 -7.35 6.84 14.08
N THR A 175 -7.38 6.98 15.40
CA THR A 175 -6.18 7.02 16.25
C THR A 175 -6.26 5.91 17.29
N SER A 176 -5.28 5.02 17.33
CA SER A 176 -5.23 3.99 18.37
C SER A 176 -5.00 4.63 19.74
N PRO A 177 -5.60 4.08 20.82
CA PRO A 177 -5.26 4.50 22.17
C PRO A 177 -3.75 4.39 22.41
N SER A 178 -3.19 5.33 23.15
CA SER A 178 -1.79 5.27 23.58
C SER A 178 -1.58 4.01 24.41
N PRO A 179 -0.50 3.23 24.21
CA PRO A 179 -0.18 2.14 25.13
C PRO A 179 0.02 2.74 26.53
N ARG A 180 -0.72 2.20 27.50
CA ARG A 180 -0.53 2.54 28.92
C ARG A 180 0.69 1.84 29.47
#